data_fecdfa2c9cb7f053f1b6c0bbedb2f7a1
#
_entry.id   fecdfa2c9cb7f053f1b6c0bbedb2f7a1
#
_cell.length_a   1.000
_cell.length_b   1.000
_cell.length_c   1.000
_cell.angle_alpha   90.00
_cell.angle_beta   90.00
_cell.angle_gamma   90.00
#
_symmetry.space_group_name_H-M   'P 1'
#
loop_
_entity.id
_entity.type
_entity.pdbx_description
1 polymer ?
#
loop_
_entity_poly.entity_id
_entity_poly.type
_entity_poly.pdbx_seq_one_letter_code
_entity_poly.pdbx_strand_id
1 'polypeptide(L)'
;MPPPYVRTIREEILYEYAKLISRSAYGSLQRGFITERFKKLRDGEITISGTMRDWEREQELPKQCVFCAAIVDLTTDHLIPRSRGGDDSADNVVLACQPCNISRGEKGVFEWLGLKQKDKLHRLVAGKYLKQLLASHERANTLEVRKDQITILCERCGLPKVCERWGTVRKLTCFCLESILPY
;
A
#
# COMPACT_ATOMS: atom_id res chain seq x y z
N MET A 1 12.51 6.72 3.57
CA MET A 1 12.42 5.88 4.77
C MET A 1 11.47 6.54 5.76
N PRO A 2 10.72 5.79 6.55
CA PRO A 2 9.85 6.35 7.58
C PRO A 2 10.65 7.05 8.68
N PRO A 3 10.03 8.00 9.41
CA PRO A 3 10.67 8.66 10.54
C PRO A 3 11.06 7.69 11.66
N PRO A 4 11.99 8.07 12.56
CA PRO A 4 12.44 7.20 13.65
C PRO A 4 11.35 6.68 14.59
N TYR A 5 10.25 7.44 14.72
CA TYR A 5 9.12 7.08 15.57
C TYR A 5 8.18 6.02 14.96
N VAL A 6 8.32 5.71 13.69
CA VAL A 6 7.67 4.57 13.03
C VAL A 6 8.55 3.33 13.25
N ARG A 7 8.08 2.35 14.01
CA ARG A 7 8.89 1.27 14.56
C ARG A 7 8.46 -0.13 14.14
N THR A 8 7.17 -0.32 13.79
CA THR A 8 6.60 -1.62 13.44
C THR A 8 5.98 -1.61 12.06
N ILE A 9 5.64 -2.79 11.54
CA ILE A 9 4.89 -2.95 10.28
C ILE A 9 3.54 -2.25 10.38
N ARG A 10 2.81 -2.41 11.49
CA ARG A 10 1.54 -1.70 11.74
C ARG A 10 1.74 -0.20 11.60
N GLU A 11 2.74 0.34 12.27
CA GLU A 11 3.03 1.77 12.26
C GLU A 11 3.43 2.28 10.87
N GLU A 12 4.17 1.48 10.08
CA GLU A 12 4.49 1.84 8.68
C GLU A 12 3.23 1.93 7.82
N ILE A 13 2.30 0.98 7.94
CA ILE A 13 1.00 1.02 7.24
C ILE A 13 0.23 2.28 7.63
N LEU A 14 0.11 2.56 8.93
CA LEU A 14 -0.62 3.73 9.44
C LEU A 14 0.06 5.05 9.04
N TYR A 15 1.39 5.08 8.99
CA TYR A 15 2.14 6.25 8.54
C TYR A 15 1.93 6.53 7.04
N GLU A 16 2.00 5.49 6.19
CA GLU A 16 1.68 5.63 4.78
C GLU A 16 0.21 6.07 4.59
N TYR A 17 -0.72 5.56 5.40
CA TYR A 17 -2.12 6.01 5.36
C TYR A 17 -2.28 7.47 5.81
N ALA A 18 -1.56 7.94 6.83
CA ALA A 18 -1.54 9.34 7.25
C ALA A 18 -1.02 10.28 6.13
N LYS A 19 -0.07 9.81 5.32
CA LYS A 19 0.39 10.52 4.12
C LYS A 19 -0.70 10.67 3.06
N LEU A 20 -1.56 9.63 2.88
CA LEU A 20 -2.71 9.71 1.98
C LEU A 20 -3.71 10.77 2.44
N ILE A 21 -3.99 10.83 3.76
CA ILE A 21 -4.87 11.85 4.33
C ILE A 21 -4.29 13.26 4.05
N SER A 22 -2.99 13.46 4.27
CA SER A 22 -2.33 14.74 4.02
C SER A 22 -2.45 15.18 2.55
N ARG A 23 -2.15 14.29 1.61
CA ARG A 23 -2.29 14.60 0.18
C ARG A 23 -3.73 14.89 -0.22
N SER A 24 -4.69 14.17 0.36
CA SER A 24 -6.11 14.40 0.13
C SER A 24 -6.57 15.77 0.62
N ALA A 25 -6.04 16.23 1.75
CA ALA A 25 -6.45 17.49 2.39
C ALA A 25 -5.74 18.72 1.79
N TYR A 26 -4.47 18.58 1.40
CA TYR A 26 -3.61 19.71 1.03
C TYR A 26 -2.96 19.60 -0.35
N GLY A 27 -3.22 18.54 -1.11
CA GLY A 27 -2.50 18.24 -2.36
C GLY A 27 -1.01 17.88 -2.18
N SER A 28 -0.49 17.90 -0.95
CA SER A 28 0.94 17.73 -0.64
C SER A 28 1.16 17.04 0.72
N LEU A 29 2.42 16.70 1.01
CA LEU A 29 2.80 16.07 2.27
C LEU A 29 3.15 17.14 3.31
N GLN A 30 2.24 17.40 4.25
CA GLN A 30 2.42 18.32 5.37
C GLN A 30 2.91 17.56 6.62
N ARG A 31 4.20 17.69 6.96
CA ARG A 31 4.86 16.86 8.01
C ARG A 31 4.15 16.92 9.36
N GLY A 32 3.78 18.11 9.85
CA GLY A 32 3.07 18.27 11.13
C GLY A 32 1.73 17.56 11.13
N PHE A 33 0.96 17.73 10.05
CA PHE A 33 -0.34 17.10 9.88
C PHE A 33 -0.22 15.56 9.77
N ILE A 34 0.77 15.05 9.01
CA ILE A 34 1.03 13.61 8.91
C ILE A 34 1.32 13.03 10.29
N THR A 35 2.17 13.69 11.07
CA THR A 35 2.54 13.23 12.43
C THR A 35 1.33 13.19 13.35
N GLU A 36 0.46 14.22 13.30
CA GLU A 36 -0.78 14.26 14.08
C GLU A 36 -1.74 13.12 13.67
N ARG A 37 -2.00 12.96 12.36
CA ARG A 37 -2.89 11.91 11.86
C ARG A 37 -2.35 10.51 12.14
N PHE A 38 -1.04 10.31 12.02
CA PHE A 38 -0.40 9.05 12.39
C PHE A 38 -0.62 8.71 13.87
N LYS A 39 -0.45 9.69 14.79
CA LYS A 39 -0.73 9.46 16.22
C LYS A 39 -2.19 9.07 16.44
N LYS A 40 -3.13 9.79 15.86
CA LYS A 40 -4.56 9.49 15.98
C LYS A 40 -4.93 8.10 15.43
N LEU A 41 -4.33 7.68 14.32
CA LEU A 41 -4.52 6.33 13.78
C LEU A 41 -3.92 5.27 14.70
N ARG A 42 -2.70 5.49 15.20
CA ARG A 42 -2.01 4.56 16.11
C ARG A 42 -2.77 4.39 17.42
N ASP A 43 -3.27 5.49 17.97
CA ASP A 43 -3.95 5.54 19.26
C ASP A 43 -5.46 5.16 19.15
N GLY A 44 -5.94 4.86 17.92
CA GLY A 44 -7.31 4.42 17.67
C GLY A 44 -8.37 5.52 17.69
N GLU A 45 -7.97 6.80 17.77
CA GLU A 45 -8.90 7.93 17.72
C GLU A 45 -9.58 8.08 16.36
N ILE A 46 -8.90 7.70 15.30
CA ILE A 46 -9.43 7.60 13.94
C ILE A 46 -9.05 6.25 13.33
N THR A 47 -9.85 5.78 12.38
CA THR A 47 -9.66 4.48 11.72
C THR A 47 -9.39 4.64 10.22
N ILE A 48 -8.84 3.59 9.62
CA ILE A 48 -8.75 3.44 8.16
C ILE A 48 -10.18 3.38 7.60
N SER A 49 -10.40 3.94 6.41
CA SER A 49 -11.70 3.98 5.75
C SER A 49 -12.28 2.58 5.54
N GLY A 50 -13.60 2.44 5.76
CA GLY A 50 -14.30 1.18 5.54
C GLY A 50 -14.57 0.90 4.07
N THR A 51 -14.75 -0.40 3.73
CA THR A 51 -14.99 -0.90 2.37
C THR A 51 -16.16 -0.22 1.68
N MET A 52 -17.30 -0.08 2.39
CA MET A 52 -18.51 0.55 1.84
C MET A 52 -18.23 1.99 1.38
N ARG A 53 -17.59 2.80 2.24
CA ARG A 53 -17.25 4.19 1.91
C ARG A 53 -16.27 4.28 0.74
N ASP A 54 -15.30 3.37 0.65
CA ASP A 54 -14.33 3.36 -0.43
C ASP A 54 -15.01 2.96 -1.75
N TRP A 55 -15.91 1.99 -1.71
CA TRP A 55 -16.70 1.55 -2.87
C TRP A 55 -17.63 2.66 -3.39
N GLU A 56 -18.40 3.33 -2.51
CA GLU A 56 -19.26 4.44 -2.89
C GLU A 56 -18.48 5.55 -3.61
N ARG A 57 -17.33 5.93 -3.04
CA ARG A 57 -16.47 6.96 -3.65
C ARG A 57 -15.85 6.53 -4.97
N GLU A 58 -15.58 5.24 -5.15
CA GLU A 58 -15.04 4.72 -6.40
C GLU A 58 -16.08 4.79 -7.53
N GLN A 59 -17.37 4.62 -7.22
CA GLN A 59 -18.44 4.78 -8.20
C GLN A 59 -18.57 6.22 -8.72
N GLU A 60 -18.15 7.20 -7.94
CA GLU A 60 -18.14 8.63 -8.32
C GLU A 60 -16.93 9.00 -9.19
N LEU A 61 -15.93 8.14 -9.27
CA LEU A 61 -14.71 8.42 -10.06
C LEU A 61 -14.95 8.18 -11.57
N PRO A 62 -14.26 8.94 -12.43
CA PRO A 62 -14.24 8.65 -13.87
C PRO A 62 -13.76 7.21 -14.12
N LYS A 63 -14.39 6.53 -15.08
CA LYS A 63 -13.93 5.21 -15.53
C LYS A 63 -12.63 5.35 -16.32
N GLN A 64 -11.53 5.22 -15.62
CA GLN A 64 -10.17 5.33 -16.14
C GLN A 64 -9.21 4.42 -15.41
N CYS A 65 -8.06 4.15 -16.01
CA CYS A 65 -7.00 3.39 -15.38
C CYS A 65 -6.53 4.10 -14.09
N VAL A 66 -6.55 3.40 -12.96
CA VAL A 66 -6.13 3.94 -11.65
C VAL A 66 -4.63 4.27 -11.58
N PHE A 67 -3.83 3.76 -12.52
CA PHE A 67 -2.39 3.95 -12.54
C PHE A 67 -1.92 5.06 -13.49
N CYS A 68 -2.53 5.18 -14.67
CA CYS A 68 -2.09 6.13 -15.71
C CYS A 68 -3.20 7.04 -16.27
N ALA A 69 -4.43 6.91 -15.75
CA ALA A 69 -5.60 7.65 -16.18
C ALA A 69 -6.06 7.42 -17.65
N ALA A 70 -5.55 6.40 -18.34
CA ALA A 70 -6.06 6.01 -19.66
C ALA A 70 -7.53 5.60 -19.57
N ILE A 71 -8.31 5.93 -20.60
CA ILE A 71 -9.77 5.67 -20.68
C ILE A 71 -10.12 4.55 -21.65
N VAL A 72 -9.12 3.94 -22.29
CA VAL A 72 -9.26 2.85 -23.26
C VAL A 72 -8.66 1.56 -22.76
N ASP A 73 -9.09 0.43 -23.32
CA ASP A 73 -8.60 -0.91 -22.99
C ASP A 73 -8.62 -1.21 -21.49
N LEU A 74 -9.69 -0.79 -20.82
CA LEU A 74 -9.87 -0.97 -19.40
C LEU A 74 -10.26 -2.41 -19.06
N THR A 75 -9.60 -2.94 -18.04
CA THR A 75 -9.81 -4.29 -17.51
C THR A 75 -9.78 -4.27 -15.99
N THR A 76 -10.28 -5.33 -15.39
CA THR A 76 -10.18 -5.56 -13.94
C THR A 76 -8.77 -6.01 -13.57
N ASP A 77 -8.20 -5.41 -12.55
CA ASP A 77 -6.90 -5.76 -11.97
C ASP A 77 -7.01 -5.98 -10.46
N HIS A 78 -6.22 -6.90 -9.90
CA HIS A 78 -6.20 -7.23 -8.48
C HIS A 78 -4.99 -6.56 -7.80
N LEU A 79 -5.22 -5.72 -6.81
CA LEU A 79 -4.14 -5.03 -6.07
C LEU A 79 -3.16 -6.03 -5.45
N ILE A 80 -3.68 -7.07 -4.78
CA ILE A 80 -2.92 -8.28 -4.47
C ILE A 80 -3.28 -9.30 -5.56
N PRO A 81 -2.31 -9.75 -6.37
CA PRO A 81 -2.57 -10.72 -7.44
C PRO A 81 -3.20 -12.01 -6.89
N ARG A 82 -4.08 -12.65 -7.68
CA ARG A 82 -4.69 -13.94 -7.30
C ARG A 82 -3.64 -15.01 -7.03
N SER A 83 -2.57 -15.06 -7.82
CA SER A 83 -1.43 -15.96 -7.61
C SER A 83 -0.71 -15.74 -6.28
N ARG A 84 -0.88 -14.55 -5.69
CA ARG A 84 -0.30 -14.15 -4.40
C ARG A 84 -1.33 -14.06 -3.27
N GLY A 85 -2.45 -14.77 -3.40
CA GLY A 85 -3.48 -14.89 -2.37
C GLY A 85 -4.51 -13.76 -2.35
N GLY A 86 -4.56 -12.93 -3.39
CA GLY A 86 -5.59 -11.89 -3.54
C GLY A 86 -6.96 -12.49 -3.87
N ASP A 87 -8.01 -11.90 -3.31
CA ASP A 87 -9.42 -12.26 -3.53
C ASP A 87 -10.10 -11.33 -4.54
N ASP A 88 -11.37 -11.64 -4.86
CA ASP A 88 -12.22 -10.84 -5.76
C ASP A 88 -13.05 -9.77 -5.01
N SER A 89 -12.67 -9.42 -3.78
CA SER A 89 -13.39 -8.42 -3.00
C SER A 89 -13.27 -7.02 -3.61
N ALA A 90 -14.27 -6.17 -3.34
CA ALA A 90 -14.26 -4.78 -3.77
C ALA A 90 -13.01 -4.00 -3.28
N ASP A 91 -12.40 -4.44 -2.18
CA ASP A 91 -11.17 -3.83 -1.65
C ASP A 91 -9.91 -4.26 -2.40
N ASN A 92 -9.95 -5.37 -3.14
CA ASN A 92 -8.80 -5.85 -3.89
C ASN A 92 -8.87 -5.57 -5.39
N VAL A 93 -10.07 -5.26 -5.91
CA VAL A 93 -10.30 -5.09 -7.35
C VAL A 93 -10.32 -3.61 -7.74
N VAL A 94 -9.65 -3.27 -8.85
CA VAL A 94 -9.56 -1.92 -9.40
C VAL A 94 -9.65 -1.94 -10.92
N LEU A 95 -9.94 -0.78 -11.53
CA LEU A 95 -9.96 -0.61 -12.98
C LEU A 95 -8.56 -0.19 -13.47
N ALA A 96 -7.96 -0.97 -14.36
CA ALA A 96 -6.66 -0.67 -14.95
C ALA A 96 -6.71 -0.83 -16.47
N CYS A 97 -5.88 -0.10 -17.23
CA CYS A 97 -5.72 -0.40 -18.65
C CYS A 97 -4.86 -1.65 -18.85
N GLN A 98 -5.07 -2.35 -19.94
CA GLN A 98 -4.34 -3.57 -20.28
C GLN A 98 -2.82 -3.40 -20.22
N PRO A 99 -2.20 -2.30 -20.75
CA PRO A 99 -0.75 -2.10 -20.63
C PRO A 99 -0.26 -2.01 -19.16
N CYS A 100 -0.97 -1.31 -18.28
CA CYS A 100 -0.59 -1.22 -16.87
C CYS A 100 -0.73 -2.58 -16.17
N ASN A 101 -1.83 -3.30 -16.42
CA ASN A 101 -2.09 -4.62 -15.85
C ASN A 101 -0.99 -5.61 -16.28
N ILE A 102 -0.65 -5.69 -17.57
CA ILE A 102 0.43 -6.54 -18.10
C ILE A 102 1.79 -6.14 -17.51
N SER A 103 2.11 -4.85 -17.48
CA SER A 103 3.39 -4.35 -16.94
C SER A 103 3.57 -4.67 -15.47
N ARG A 104 2.49 -4.60 -14.69
CA ARG A 104 2.50 -4.97 -13.28
C ARG A 104 2.60 -6.49 -13.12
N GLY A 105 1.79 -7.23 -13.85
CA GLY A 105 1.73 -8.68 -13.74
C GLY A 105 1.46 -9.12 -12.30
N GLU A 106 2.27 -10.05 -11.80
CA GLU A 106 2.13 -10.60 -10.43
C GLU A 106 2.85 -9.79 -9.34
N LYS A 107 3.43 -8.63 -9.70
CA LYS A 107 4.13 -7.79 -8.72
C LYS A 107 3.14 -7.12 -7.76
N GLY A 108 3.55 -6.94 -6.51
CA GLY A 108 2.89 -6.02 -5.60
C GLY A 108 2.93 -4.58 -6.12
N VAL A 109 2.02 -3.74 -5.66
CA VAL A 109 1.91 -2.36 -6.16
C VAL A 109 3.16 -1.53 -5.83
N PHE A 110 3.71 -1.69 -4.62
CA PHE A 110 4.93 -0.97 -4.23
C PHE A 110 6.17 -1.55 -4.91
N GLU A 111 6.24 -2.87 -5.09
CA GLU A 111 7.28 -3.54 -5.86
C GLU A 111 7.36 -2.98 -7.30
N TRP A 112 6.21 -2.85 -7.95
CA TRP A 112 6.11 -2.36 -9.33
C TRP A 112 6.42 -0.87 -9.45
N LEU A 113 5.77 -0.03 -8.62
CA LEU A 113 5.92 1.42 -8.68
C LEU A 113 7.25 1.92 -8.10
N GLY A 114 7.81 1.20 -7.13
CA GLY A 114 8.99 1.61 -6.38
C GLY A 114 8.71 2.81 -5.44
N LEU A 115 9.72 3.15 -4.65
CA LEU A 115 9.59 4.15 -3.58
C LEU A 115 9.26 5.56 -4.07
N LYS A 116 9.66 5.93 -5.29
CA LYS A 116 9.44 7.28 -5.84
C LYS A 116 8.05 7.47 -6.45
N GLN A 117 7.48 6.41 -7.05
CA GLN A 117 6.22 6.50 -7.78
C GLN A 117 5.00 6.11 -6.93
N LYS A 118 5.18 5.33 -5.86
CA LYS A 118 4.08 4.90 -4.98
C LYS A 118 3.24 6.05 -4.45
N ASP A 119 3.85 7.20 -4.24
CA ASP A 119 3.18 8.39 -3.73
C ASP A 119 2.32 9.11 -4.78
N LYS A 120 2.38 8.71 -6.06
CA LYS A 120 1.51 9.20 -7.14
C LYS A 120 0.23 8.37 -7.29
N LEU A 121 0.15 7.21 -6.63
CA LEU A 121 -1.03 6.36 -6.69
C LEU A 121 -2.26 7.12 -6.18
N HIS A 122 -3.40 6.94 -6.89
CA HIS A 122 -4.65 7.55 -6.46
C HIS A 122 -5.00 7.12 -5.03
N ARG A 123 -5.46 8.08 -4.21
CA ARG A 123 -5.66 7.90 -2.76
C ARG A 123 -6.56 6.71 -2.40
N LEU A 124 -7.66 6.49 -3.16
CA LEU A 124 -8.57 5.36 -2.91
C LEU A 124 -7.86 4.02 -3.12
N VAL A 125 -7.13 3.90 -4.22
CA VAL A 125 -6.38 2.68 -4.56
C VAL A 125 -5.29 2.40 -3.52
N ALA A 126 -4.52 3.42 -3.17
CA ALA A 126 -3.50 3.30 -2.12
C ALA A 126 -4.12 2.95 -0.76
N GLY A 127 -5.29 3.52 -0.42
CA GLY A 127 -6.04 3.21 0.80
C GLY A 127 -6.54 1.77 0.83
N LYS A 128 -7.17 1.29 -0.25
CA LYS A 128 -7.57 -0.11 -0.42
C LYS A 128 -6.37 -1.05 -0.25
N TYR A 129 -5.26 -0.75 -0.94
CA TYR A 129 -4.07 -1.58 -0.88
C TYR A 129 -3.48 -1.66 0.53
N LEU A 130 -3.32 -0.54 1.24
CA LEU A 130 -2.84 -0.53 2.62
C LEU A 130 -3.77 -1.29 3.57
N LYS A 131 -5.08 -1.24 3.35
CA LYS A 131 -6.08 -2.01 4.11
C LYS A 131 -5.90 -3.52 3.89
N GLN A 132 -5.72 -3.95 2.65
CA GLN A 132 -5.45 -5.36 2.32
C GLN A 132 -4.13 -5.85 2.93
N LEU A 133 -3.08 -5.04 2.88
CA LEU A 133 -1.79 -5.37 3.51
C LEU A 133 -1.91 -5.44 5.03
N LEU A 134 -2.66 -4.53 5.66
CA LEU A 134 -2.93 -4.57 7.10
C LEU A 134 -3.59 -5.90 7.49
N ALA A 135 -4.68 -6.27 6.80
CA ALA A 135 -5.38 -7.52 7.06
C ALA A 135 -4.49 -8.76 6.80
N SER A 136 -3.63 -8.71 5.80
CA SER A 136 -2.69 -9.80 5.50
C SER A 136 -1.64 -9.96 6.59
N HIS A 137 -1.05 -8.87 7.07
CA HIS A 137 -0.11 -8.89 8.19
C HIS A 137 -0.77 -9.29 9.50
N GLU A 138 -2.04 -8.93 9.71
CA GLU A 138 -2.81 -9.36 10.88
C GLU A 138 -3.00 -10.88 10.90
N ARG A 139 -3.44 -11.46 9.77
CA ARG A 139 -3.56 -12.92 9.62
C ARG A 139 -2.24 -13.66 9.81
N ALA A 140 -1.13 -13.04 9.40
CA ALA A 140 0.21 -13.60 9.52
C ALA A 140 0.87 -13.35 10.91
N ASN A 141 0.20 -12.62 11.81
CA ASN A 141 0.75 -12.19 13.12
C ASN A 141 2.09 -11.43 13.00
N THR A 142 2.25 -10.58 11.98
CA THR A 142 3.49 -9.85 11.69
C THR A 142 3.37 -8.33 11.88
N LEU A 143 2.21 -7.84 12.31
CA LEU A 143 1.98 -6.39 12.49
C LEU A 143 2.94 -5.74 13.49
N GLU A 144 3.33 -6.48 14.53
CA GLU A 144 4.19 -5.97 15.60
C GLU A 144 5.68 -6.26 15.37
N VAL A 145 6.05 -6.80 14.18
CA VAL A 145 7.46 -6.95 13.80
C VAL A 145 8.10 -5.56 13.74
N ARG A 146 9.15 -5.39 14.54
CA ARG A 146 9.85 -4.11 14.69
C ARG A 146 10.90 -3.93 13.60
N LYS A 147 11.24 -2.67 13.30
CA LYS A 147 12.28 -2.32 12.32
C LYS A 147 13.67 -2.91 12.62
N ASP A 148 14.00 -3.12 13.88
CA ASP A 148 15.23 -3.78 14.32
C ASP A 148 15.17 -5.32 14.19
N GLN A 149 13.99 -5.88 13.99
CA GLN A 149 13.71 -7.30 13.76
C GLN A 149 13.28 -7.59 12.32
N ILE A 150 13.39 -6.63 11.40
CA ILE A 150 12.87 -6.73 10.04
C ILE A 150 13.50 -7.90 9.24
N THR A 151 14.66 -8.37 9.64
CA THR A 151 15.32 -9.55 9.08
C THR A 151 14.43 -10.79 9.11
N ILE A 152 13.56 -10.95 10.10
CA ILE A 152 12.60 -12.05 10.21
C ILE A 152 11.68 -12.11 8.98
N LEU A 153 11.26 -10.95 8.49
CA LEU A 153 10.47 -10.87 7.26
C LEU A 153 11.34 -11.04 6.01
N CYS A 154 12.59 -10.57 6.04
CA CYS A 154 13.51 -10.67 4.91
C CYS A 154 13.85 -12.12 4.53
N GLU A 155 13.89 -13.04 5.49
CA GLU A 155 14.19 -14.46 5.26
C GLU A 155 13.15 -15.16 4.36
N ARG A 156 11.91 -14.68 4.38
CA ARG A 156 10.78 -15.23 3.60
C ARG A 156 10.31 -14.30 2.49
N CYS A 157 10.95 -13.14 2.36
CA CYS A 157 10.56 -12.09 1.43
C CYS A 157 11.06 -12.39 0.00
N GLY A 158 10.17 -12.36 -0.97
CA GLY A 158 10.52 -12.50 -2.39
C GLY A 158 11.15 -11.25 -3.04
N LEU A 159 11.42 -10.17 -2.28
CA LEU A 159 11.86 -8.88 -2.81
C LEU A 159 13.34 -8.49 -2.55
N PRO A 160 14.31 -9.42 -2.33
CA PRO A 160 15.68 -9.02 -2.00
C PRO A 160 16.32 -8.17 -3.10
N LYS A 161 16.14 -8.52 -4.38
CA LYS A 161 16.65 -7.76 -5.53
C LYS A 161 16.03 -6.35 -5.65
N VAL A 162 14.78 -6.18 -5.25
CA VAL A 162 14.10 -4.87 -5.21
C VAL A 162 14.72 -4.02 -4.11
N CYS A 163 14.88 -4.57 -2.91
CA CYS A 163 15.54 -3.89 -1.79
C CYS A 163 16.98 -3.48 -2.10
N GLU A 164 17.76 -4.34 -2.76
CA GLU A 164 19.13 -4.06 -3.22
C GLU A 164 19.14 -2.86 -4.18
N ARG A 165 18.29 -2.88 -5.21
CA ARG A 165 18.17 -1.80 -6.20
C ARG A 165 17.87 -0.45 -5.57
N TRP A 166 17.11 -0.42 -4.47
CA TRP A 166 16.72 0.80 -3.77
C TRP A 166 17.59 1.12 -2.55
N GLY A 167 18.61 0.30 -2.24
CA GLY A 167 19.48 0.49 -1.06
C GLY A 167 18.73 0.36 0.26
N THR A 168 17.70 -0.49 0.29
CA THR A 168 16.78 -0.63 1.44
C THR A 168 16.87 -1.99 2.13
N VAL A 169 17.89 -2.77 1.84
CA VAL A 169 18.13 -4.08 2.47
C VAL A 169 18.14 -3.92 4.00
N ARG A 170 17.35 -4.76 4.68
CA ARG A 170 17.17 -4.75 6.15
C ARG A 170 16.69 -3.42 6.73
N LYS A 171 16.02 -2.58 5.91
CA LYS A 171 15.42 -1.32 6.37
C LYS A 171 13.91 -1.38 6.20
N LEU A 172 13.18 -0.94 7.23
CA LEU A 172 11.71 -0.83 7.14
C LEU A 172 11.33 0.18 6.06
N THR A 173 10.54 -0.29 5.09
CA THR A 173 9.98 0.51 3.99
C THR A 173 8.65 -0.10 3.56
N CYS A 174 7.92 0.57 2.66
CA CYS A 174 6.70 0.02 2.09
C CYS A 174 6.90 -1.33 1.35
N PHE A 175 8.12 -1.69 0.92
CA PHE A 175 8.41 -3.02 0.39
C PHE A 175 8.21 -4.12 1.43
N CYS A 176 8.51 -3.82 2.71
CA CYS A 176 8.31 -4.77 3.80
C CYS A 176 6.82 -5.10 4.02
N LEU A 177 5.92 -4.20 3.61
CA LEU A 177 4.48 -4.43 3.67
C LEU A 177 4.02 -5.51 2.67
N GLU A 178 4.78 -5.75 1.61
CA GLU A 178 4.53 -6.79 0.61
C GLU A 178 5.29 -8.09 0.89
N SER A 179 6.13 -8.11 1.94
CA SER A 179 7.02 -9.24 2.25
C SER A 179 6.31 -10.55 2.58
N ILE A 180 5.04 -10.47 3.00
CA ILE A 180 4.22 -11.64 3.37
C ILE A 180 3.38 -12.18 2.21
N LEU A 181 3.35 -11.49 1.08
CA LEU A 181 2.63 -11.98 -0.09
C LEU A 181 3.39 -13.19 -0.66
N PRO A 182 2.74 -14.35 -0.91
CA PRO A 182 3.39 -15.51 -1.50
C PRO A 182 4.08 -15.16 -2.84
N TYR A 183 5.19 -15.82 -3.12
CA TYR A 183 5.93 -15.72 -4.38
C TYR A 183 5.88 -17.05 -5.10
#